data_feb63b06fbe3ec99f13044ae3043316d
#
_entry.id   feb63b06fbe3ec99f13044ae3043316d
#
_cell.length_a   1.000
_cell.length_b   1.000
_cell.length_c   1.000
_cell.angle_alpha   90.00
_cell.angle_beta   90.00
_cell.angle_gamma   90.00
#
_symmetry.space_group_name_H-M   'P 1'
#
loop_
_entity.id
_entity.type
_entity.pdbx_description
1 polymer ?
#
loop_
_entity_poly.entity_id
_entity_poly.type
_entity_poly.pdbx_seq_one_letter_code
_entity_poly.pdbx_strand_id
1 'polypeptide(L)'
;MLGLNGPGFTGADCAHPFESPTGLAEFLQLMLFFSIISGLTYYYGRMIKNTWHGWNIWLVMLIMLLSTLLVTWYAESSPNPRLADLGVSTKDTNMEGKEVRIGIYNSAAWANDVTDTAEGANNCAHDSMTPLAGFMLLFNMHMDEVIFGGIGSGLFGILVFIFCSVFLAGLMIGRTPEYLGKKVEALDVKYALLYLLVMCIGSLGFTAWACVTGWGALNTGNSGPHGFSEIFYAYSSGTANNGTAFGGYGYTPTITQTLPDGTSQTVYGYHDASGNIVEGLSPKMFNITQTFCMLIGRYFEIVPILALAGALAKKKPAPINIGSFPVVGPTFVLLVIGVVVIVGALTFLPGLAMGPLLEHFIMTGSKVLY
;
A
#
# COMPACT_ATOMS: atom_id res chain seq x y z
N MET A 1 0.41 10.81 -13.47
CA MET A 1 1.17 9.65 -13.96
C MET A 1 2.68 9.82 -13.75
N LEU A 2 3.41 10.63 -14.51
CA LEU A 2 4.88 10.76 -14.39
C LEU A 2 5.34 11.28 -13.02
N GLY A 3 4.57 12.13 -12.39
CA GLY A 3 4.86 12.72 -11.08
C GLY A 3 4.36 11.92 -9.88
N LEU A 4 3.63 10.83 -10.11
CA LEU A 4 2.95 10.05 -9.08
C LEU A 4 2.12 10.94 -8.13
N ASN A 5 1.25 11.78 -8.72
CA ASN A 5 0.47 12.79 -7.98
C ASN A 5 -1.00 12.41 -7.82
N GLY A 6 -1.39 11.24 -8.27
CA GLY A 6 -2.77 10.78 -8.22
C GLY A 6 -3.61 11.21 -9.42
N PRO A 7 -4.95 11.18 -9.27
CA PRO A 7 -5.90 11.40 -10.34
C PRO A 7 -5.90 12.83 -10.88
N GLY A 8 -6.53 12.99 -12.06
CA GLY A 8 -6.81 14.28 -12.66
C GLY A 8 -8.00 14.99 -12.02
N PHE A 9 -8.78 15.71 -12.84
CA PHE A 9 -9.89 16.57 -12.38
C PHE A 9 -11.26 15.88 -12.38
N THR A 10 -11.34 14.64 -12.87
CA THR A 10 -12.59 13.87 -12.89
C THR A 10 -12.77 13.11 -11.58
N GLY A 11 -14.00 13.05 -11.06
CA GLY A 11 -14.29 12.34 -9.81
C GLY A 11 -14.26 10.80 -9.90
N ALA A 12 -14.04 10.25 -11.10
CA ALA A 12 -13.90 8.83 -11.35
C ALA A 12 -12.43 8.43 -11.65
N ASP A 13 -11.51 9.30 -11.34
CA ASP A 13 -10.08 9.10 -11.56
C ASP A 13 -9.79 8.60 -13.00
N CYS A 14 -8.84 7.68 -13.15
CA CYS A 14 -8.50 7.09 -14.45
C CYS A 14 -9.55 6.08 -14.99
N ALA A 15 -10.62 5.80 -14.27
CA ALA A 15 -11.78 5.13 -14.82
C ALA A 15 -12.56 6.02 -15.81
N HIS A 16 -12.41 7.35 -15.70
CA HIS A 16 -13.11 8.29 -16.58
C HIS A 16 -12.55 8.25 -18.02
N PRO A 17 -13.43 8.19 -19.06
CA PRO A 17 -12.96 8.08 -20.45
C PRO A 17 -12.07 9.22 -20.95
N PHE A 18 -12.15 10.40 -20.34
CA PHE A 18 -11.28 11.54 -20.71
C PHE A 18 -9.86 11.38 -20.15
N GLU A 19 -9.70 10.70 -19.04
CA GLU A 19 -8.38 10.48 -18.42
C GLU A 19 -7.71 9.21 -18.96
N SER A 20 -8.49 8.18 -19.26
CA SER A 20 -8.00 6.92 -19.84
C SER A 20 -8.88 6.48 -21.02
N PRO A 21 -8.76 7.13 -22.20
CA PRO A 21 -9.69 6.92 -23.32
C PRO A 21 -9.49 5.59 -24.04
N THR A 22 -8.28 5.02 -24.01
CA THR A 22 -7.93 3.81 -24.78
C THR A 22 -6.93 2.94 -24.03
N GLY A 23 -6.88 1.63 -24.33
CA GLY A 23 -5.88 0.73 -23.76
C GLY A 23 -4.44 1.15 -24.06
N LEU A 24 -4.18 1.84 -25.17
CA LEU A 24 -2.86 2.41 -25.43
C LEU A 24 -2.53 3.54 -24.45
N ALA A 25 -3.49 4.39 -24.13
CA ALA A 25 -3.31 5.46 -23.14
C ALA A 25 -2.98 4.85 -21.77
N GLU A 26 -3.71 3.82 -21.34
CA GLU A 26 -3.46 3.09 -20.10
C GLU A 26 -2.07 2.47 -20.07
N PHE A 27 -1.69 1.79 -21.12
CA PHE A 27 -0.34 1.19 -21.23
C PHE A 27 0.76 2.26 -21.14
N LEU A 28 0.60 3.40 -21.78
CA LEU A 28 1.57 4.50 -21.70
C LEU A 28 1.61 5.09 -20.28
N GLN A 29 0.47 5.21 -19.61
CA GLN A 29 0.40 5.68 -18.24
C GLN A 29 1.12 4.73 -17.28
N LEU A 30 0.90 3.41 -17.39
CA LEU A 30 1.64 2.38 -16.63
C LEU A 30 3.15 2.47 -16.87
N MET A 31 3.57 2.65 -18.12
CA MET A 31 4.99 2.86 -18.43
C MET A 31 5.56 4.11 -17.76
N LEU A 32 4.77 5.16 -17.64
CA LEU A 32 5.18 6.40 -16.98
C LEU A 32 5.35 6.25 -15.48
N PHE A 33 4.55 5.43 -14.80
CA PHE A 33 4.71 5.13 -13.37
C PHE A 33 6.11 4.63 -13.05
N PHE A 34 6.62 3.70 -13.85
CA PHE A 34 7.90 3.05 -13.58
C PHE A 34 9.11 3.80 -14.13
N SER A 35 8.91 4.77 -15.03
CA SER A 35 10.01 5.35 -15.83
C SER A 35 11.05 6.09 -14.99
N ILE A 36 10.62 7.00 -14.12
CA ILE A 36 11.54 7.82 -13.32
C ILE A 36 12.26 6.95 -12.28
N ILE A 37 11.52 6.08 -11.60
CA ILE A 37 12.09 5.26 -10.52
C ILE A 37 13.08 4.24 -11.06
N SER A 38 12.76 3.60 -12.20
CA SER A 38 13.73 2.76 -12.91
C SER A 38 14.98 3.53 -13.29
N GLY A 39 14.83 4.77 -13.73
CA GLY A 39 15.96 5.67 -14.01
C GLY A 39 16.78 6.00 -12.75
N LEU A 40 16.12 6.19 -11.61
CA LEU A 40 16.78 6.53 -10.34
C LEU A 40 17.63 5.36 -9.81
N THR A 41 17.20 4.11 -9.93
CA THR A 41 18.02 2.95 -9.52
C THR A 41 19.30 2.85 -10.35
N TYR A 42 19.21 3.07 -11.65
CA TYR A 42 20.38 3.12 -12.52
C TYR A 42 21.29 4.31 -12.19
N TYR A 43 20.71 5.50 -12.01
CA TYR A 43 21.45 6.71 -11.62
C TYR A 43 22.19 6.49 -10.29
N TYR A 44 21.54 5.90 -9.29
CA TYR A 44 22.19 5.54 -8.03
C TYR A 44 23.41 4.63 -8.25
N GLY A 45 23.24 3.57 -9.06
CA GLY A 45 24.35 2.68 -9.42
C GLY A 45 25.53 3.41 -10.07
N ARG A 46 25.24 4.42 -10.90
CA ARG A 46 26.26 5.28 -11.52
C ARG A 46 26.99 6.16 -10.48
N MET A 47 26.25 6.77 -9.55
CA MET A 47 26.80 7.60 -8.49
C MET A 47 27.77 6.85 -7.58
N ILE A 48 27.43 5.63 -7.19
CA ILE A 48 28.28 4.78 -6.35
C ILE A 48 29.38 4.05 -7.12
N LYS A 49 29.47 4.29 -8.44
CA LYS A 49 30.43 3.62 -9.36
C LYS A 49 30.27 2.09 -9.41
N ASN A 50 29.08 1.59 -9.14
CA ASN A 50 28.71 0.18 -9.24
C ASN A 50 27.35 0.04 -9.88
N THR A 51 27.30 0.04 -11.22
CA THR A 51 26.05 -0.04 -11.99
C THR A 51 25.32 -1.36 -11.78
N TRP A 52 26.05 -2.45 -11.53
CA TRP A 52 25.46 -3.74 -11.23
C TRP A 52 24.65 -3.72 -9.93
N HIS A 53 25.08 -2.97 -8.95
CA HIS A 53 24.29 -2.79 -7.72
C HIS A 53 22.95 -2.09 -8.01
N GLY A 54 22.96 -1.03 -8.82
CA GLY A 54 21.73 -0.37 -9.27
C GLY A 54 20.77 -1.32 -10.00
N TRP A 55 21.30 -2.18 -10.90
CA TRP A 55 20.51 -3.18 -11.59
C TRP A 55 19.96 -4.26 -10.64
N ASN A 56 20.70 -4.66 -9.62
CA ASN A 56 20.19 -5.61 -8.62
C ASN A 56 19.06 -5.01 -7.78
N ILE A 57 19.11 -3.71 -7.44
CA ILE A 57 18.01 -3.01 -6.77
C ILE A 57 16.77 -3.01 -7.68
N TRP A 58 16.93 -2.65 -8.94
CA TRP A 58 15.86 -2.69 -9.92
C TRP A 58 15.26 -4.09 -10.06
N LEU A 59 16.10 -5.13 -10.07
CA LEU A 59 15.67 -6.53 -10.15
C LEU A 59 14.87 -6.97 -8.91
N VAL A 60 15.26 -6.53 -7.70
CA VAL A 60 14.48 -6.75 -6.48
C VAL A 60 13.07 -6.19 -6.64
N MET A 61 12.96 -4.92 -7.05
CA MET A 61 11.68 -4.26 -7.27
C MET A 61 10.84 -4.98 -8.33
N LEU A 62 11.45 -5.37 -9.45
CA LEU A 62 10.76 -6.06 -10.53
C LEU A 62 10.23 -7.44 -10.11
N ILE A 63 11.01 -8.22 -9.37
CA ILE A 63 10.56 -9.55 -8.90
C ILE A 63 9.38 -9.39 -7.95
N MET A 64 9.43 -8.42 -7.06
CA MET A 64 8.33 -8.16 -6.14
C MET A 64 7.07 -7.70 -6.89
N LEU A 65 7.19 -6.74 -7.80
CA LEU A 65 6.09 -6.27 -8.66
C LEU A 65 5.41 -7.42 -9.40
N LEU A 66 6.21 -8.25 -10.09
CA LEU A 66 5.65 -9.36 -10.86
C LEU A 66 4.99 -10.42 -9.97
N SER A 67 5.51 -10.65 -8.77
CA SER A 67 4.91 -11.62 -7.85
C SER A 67 3.55 -11.14 -7.32
N THR A 68 3.42 -9.88 -6.92
CA THR A 68 2.16 -9.31 -6.44
C THR A 68 1.13 -9.19 -7.56
N LEU A 69 1.56 -8.75 -8.75
CA LEU A 69 0.73 -8.68 -9.95
C LEU A 69 0.17 -10.05 -10.36
N LEU A 70 0.98 -11.10 -10.35
CA LEU A 70 0.52 -12.44 -10.70
C LEU A 70 -0.54 -12.96 -9.73
N VAL A 71 -0.39 -12.68 -8.43
CA VAL A 71 -1.39 -13.07 -7.43
C VAL A 71 -2.68 -12.28 -7.62
N THR A 72 -2.59 -10.96 -7.85
CA THR A 72 -3.75 -10.09 -8.11
C THR A 72 -4.50 -10.53 -9.37
N TRP A 73 -3.80 -10.84 -10.47
CA TRP A 73 -4.42 -11.38 -11.69
C TRP A 73 -5.10 -12.73 -11.46
N TYR A 74 -4.44 -13.63 -10.74
CA TYR A 74 -5.03 -14.92 -10.41
C TYR A 74 -6.31 -14.76 -9.59
N ALA A 75 -6.29 -13.89 -8.59
CA ALA A 75 -7.43 -13.63 -7.73
C ALA A 75 -8.63 -13.06 -8.52
N GLU A 76 -8.39 -12.05 -9.36
CA GLU A 76 -9.45 -11.39 -10.14
C GLU A 76 -9.95 -12.23 -11.32
N SER A 77 -9.13 -13.16 -11.83
CA SER A 77 -9.53 -14.11 -12.87
C SER A 77 -10.35 -15.27 -12.32
N SER A 78 -10.39 -15.43 -11.00
CA SER A 78 -11.14 -16.50 -10.36
C SER A 78 -12.62 -16.12 -10.21
N PRO A 79 -13.57 -17.07 -10.37
CA PRO A 79 -14.98 -16.78 -10.18
C PRO A 79 -15.27 -16.40 -8.74
N ASN A 80 -16.09 -15.37 -8.53
CA ASN A 80 -16.56 -15.00 -7.20
C ASN A 80 -17.80 -15.86 -6.83
N PRO A 81 -17.68 -16.81 -5.87
CA PRO A 81 -18.76 -17.71 -5.55
C PRO A 81 -20.00 -17.00 -4.98
N ARG A 82 -19.82 -15.86 -4.31
CA ARG A 82 -20.93 -15.08 -3.74
C ARG A 82 -21.79 -14.41 -4.81
N LEU A 83 -21.17 -13.91 -5.86
CA LEU A 83 -21.90 -13.37 -7.00
C LEU A 83 -22.63 -14.47 -7.76
N ALA A 84 -22.04 -15.66 -7.86
CA ALA A 84 -22.68 -16.82 -8.46
C ALA A 84 -23.92 -17.27 -7.66
N ASP A 85 -23.87 -17.25 -6.34
CA ASP A 85 -25.00 -17.56 -5.46
C ASP A 85 -26.18 -16.58 -5.64
N LEU A 86 -25.90 -15.33 -6.03
CA LEU A 86 -26.90 -14.31 -6.36
C LEU A 86 -27.47 -14.44 -7.80
N GLY A 87 -27.03 -15.42 -8.55
CA GLY A 87 -27.47 -15.65 -9.94
C GLY A 87 -26.79 -14.76 -10.98
N VAL A 88 -25.76 -14.03 -10.58
CA VAL A 88 -24.93 -13.26 -11.52
C VAL A 88 -24.01 -14.22 -12.26
N SER A 89 -23.97 -14.14 -13.58
CA SER A 89 -23.07 -14.96 -14.39
C SER A 89 -21.61 -14.51 -14.18
N THR A 90 -20.90 -15.21 -13.32
CA THR A 90 -19.47 -14.97 -13.05
C THR A 90 -18.62 -16.08 -13.66
N LYS A 91 -18.99 -16.52 -14.85
CA LYS A 91 -18.49 -17.81 -15.39
C LYS A 91 -16.98 -17.97 -15.30
N ASP A 92 -16.21 -16.90 -15.28
CA ASP A 92 -14.75 -17.03 -15.24
C ASP A 92 -13.98 -15.83 -14.63
N THR A 93 -14.67 -14.79 -14.09
CA THR A 93 -13.94 -13.55 -13.76
C THR A 93 -14.74 -12.61 -12.85
N ASN A 94 -14.03 -11.77 -12.06
CA ASN A 94 -14.64 -10.73 -11.23
C ASN A 94 -14.69 -9.38 -11.97
N MET A 95 -15.86 -9.02 -12.53
CA MET A 95 -16.08 -7.71 -13.19
C MET A 95 -16.67 -6.64 -12.28
N GLU A 96 -16.95 -6.96 -11.01
CA GLU A 96 -17.48 -5.98 -10.07
C GLU A 96 -16.54 -4.78 -9.95
N GLY A 97 -17.10 -3.58 -9.95
CA GLY A 97 -16.36 -2.33 -9.82
C GLY A 97 -15.36 -2.01 -10.93
N LYS A 98 -15.42 -2.72 -12.06
CA LYS A 98 -14.52 -2.54 -13.20
C LYS A 98 -15.25 -2.07 -14.45
N GLU A 99 -14.60 -1.22 -15.22
CA GLU A 99 -15.08 -0.76 -16.51
C GLU A 99 -14.93 -1.86 -17.58
N VAL A 100 -16.00 -2.13 -18.34
CA VAL A 100 -15.98 -3.13 -19.41
C VAL A 100 -14.93 -2.82 -20.47
N ARG A 101 -14.73 -1.52 -20.78
CA ARG A 101 -13.74 -1.07 -21.77
C ARG A 101 -12.30 -1.30 -21.34
N ILE A 102 -12.02 -1.32 -20.04
CA ILE A 102 -10.69 -1.55 -19.45
C ILE A 102 -10.45 -3.05 -19.30
N GLY A 103 -11.46 -3.76 -18.79
CA GLY A 103 -11.40 -5.19 -18.55
C GLY A 103 -10.64 -5.56 -17.28
N ILE A 104 -10.67 -6.83 -16.93
CA ILE A 104 -10.18 -7.34 -15.64
C ILE A 104 -8.67 -7.25 -15.51
N TYR A 105 -7.94 -7.69 -16.53
CA TYR A 105 -6.48 -7.78 -16.46
C TYR A 105 -5.82 -6.40 -16.33
N ASN A 106 -6.32 -5.42 -17.10
CA ASN A 106 -5.81 -4.05 -17.02
C ASN A 106 -6.20 -3.38 -15.70
N SER A 107 -7.43 -3.59 -15.21
CA SER A 107 -7.86 -3.06 -13.91
C SER A 107 -7.04 -3.66 -12.77
N ALA A 108 -6.79 -4.98 -12.78
CA ALA A 108 -5.99 -5.64 -11.77
C ALA A 108 -4.52 -5.20 -11.81
N ALA A 109 -3.95 -5.04 -13.01
CA ALA A 109 -2.60 -4.52 -13.18
C ALA A 109 -2.50 -3.07 -12.65
N TRP A 110 -3.44 -2.23 -13.04
CA TRP A 110 -3.48 -0.85 -12.58
C TRP A 110 -3.57 -0.74 -11.07
N ALA A 111 -4.51 -1.46 -10.44
CA ALA A 111 -4.68 -1.46 -8.99
C ALA A 111 -3.42 -1.94 -8.25
N ASN A 112 -2.77 -2.99 -8.75
CA ASN A 112 -1.49 -3.46 -8.22
C ASN A 112 -0.42 -2.37 -8.34
N ASP A 113 -0.26 -1.81 -9.53
CA ASP A 113 0.83 -0.89 -9.85
C ASP A 113 0.69 0.45 -9.10
N VAL A 114 -0.52 0.98 -8.94
CA VAL A 114 -0.73 2.23 -8.18
C VAL A 114 -0.51 2.05 -6.68
N THR A 115 -0.73 0.86 -6.14
CA THR A 115 -0.44 0.57 -4.73
C THR A 115 1.04 0.26 -4.49
N ASP A 116 1.76 -0.19 -5.51
CA ASP A 116 3.22 -0.35 -5.48
C ASP A 116 3.96 0.98 -5.58
N THR A 117 3.45 1.91 -6.42
CA THR A 117 4.17 3.12 -6.86
C THR A 117 3.81 4.40 -6.12
N ALA A 118 2.89 4.38 -5.17
CA ALA A 118 2.37 5.57 -4.49
C ALA A 118 1.68 6.58 -5.44
N GLU A 119 0.95 6.11 -6.45
CA GLU A 119 0.36 6.98 -7.49
C GLU A 119 -0.98 7.59 -7.07
N GLY A 120 -1.85 6.86 -6.45
CA GLY A 120 -3.14 7.36 -5.98
C GLY A 120 -4.29 7.34 -7.00
N ALA A 121 -4.03 7.17 -8.28
CA ALA A 121 -5.07 7.16 -9.32
C ALA A 121 -5.70 5.77 -9.50
N ASN A 122 -7.02 5.68 -9.37
CA ASN A 122 -7.76 4.43 -9.56
C ASN A 122 -8.38 4.37 -10.97
N ASN A 123 -8.41 3.18 -11.59
CA ASN A 123 -9.20 2.91 -12.79
C ASN A 123 -10.33 1.91 -12.54
N CYS A 124 -10.46 1.42 -11.32
CA CYS A 124 -11.52 0.53 -10.86
C CYS A 124 -11.78 0.74 -9.36
N ALA A 125 -12.89 0.22 -8.85
CA ALA A 125 -13.20 0.23 -7.43
C ALA A 125 -12.40 -0.87 -6.73
N HIS A 126 -11.45 -0.50 -5.87
CA HIS A 126 -10.63 -1.45 -5.13
C HIS A 126 -11.44 -2.23 -4.09
N ASP A 127 -12.51 -1.61 -3.55
CA ASP A 127 -13.46 -2.21 -2.63
C ASP A 127 -14.19 -3.44 -3.21
N SER A 128 -14.43 -3.42 -4.52
CA SER A 128 -15.09 -4.51 -5.25
C SER A 128 -14.12 -5.60 -5.75
N MET A 129 -12.85 -5.50 -5.41
CA MET A 129 -11.89 -6.55 -5.72
C MET A 129 -12.08 -7.77 -4.82
N THR A 130 -11.67 -8.93 -5.31
CA THR A 130 -11.66 -10.15 -4.49
C THR A 130 -10.80 -9.92 -3.24
N PRO A 131 -11.13 -10.55 -2.10
CA PRO A 131 -10.38 -10.34 -0.87
C PRO A 131 -8.88 -10.65 -0.99
N LEU A 132 -8.50 -11.61 -1.81
CA LEU A 132 -7.09 -11.94 -2.06
C LEU A 132 -6.38 -10.84 -2.88
N ALA A 133 -7.08 -10.22 -3.84
CA ALA A 133 -6.55 -9.06 -4.55
C ALA A 133 -6.42 -7.86 -3.59
N GLY A 134 -7.46 -7.56 -2.79
CA GLY A 134 -7.40 -6.53 -1.75
C GLY A 134 -6.26 -6.74 -0.74
N PHE A 135 -5.97 -8.02 -0.41
CA PHE A 135 -4.79 -8.38 0.38
C PHE A 135 -3.49 -7.93 -0.29
N MET A 136 -3.34 -8.16 -1.61
CA MET A 136 -2.11 -7.76 -2.33
C MET A 136 -1.97 -6.24 -2.38
N LEU A 137 -3.06 -5.50 -2.59
CA LEU A 137 -3.01 -4.03 -2.59
C LEU A 137 -2.55 -3.47 -1.23
N LEU A 138 -3.10 -4.00 -0.13
CA LEU A 138 -2.65 -3.66 1.22
C LEU A 138 -1.21 -4.08 1.47
N PHE A 139 -0.83 -5.28 1.03
CA PHE A 139 0.53 -5.80 1.18
C PHE A 139 1.56 -4.88 0.50
N ASN A 140 1.27 -4.39 -0.71
CA ASN A 140 2.13 -3.47 -1.44
C ASN A 140 2.42 -2.19 -0.64
N MET A 141 1.37 -1.55 -0.12
CA MET A 141 1.51 -0.36 0.73
C MET A 141 2.27 -0.67 2.03
N HIS A 142 2.02 -1.84 2.64
CA HIS A 142 2.67 -2.24 3.89
C HIS A 142 4.14 -2.65 3.73
N MET A 143 4.58 -2.90 2.51
CA MET A 143 6.02 -3.00 2.19
C MET A 143 6.68 -1.63 2.09
N ASP A 144 6.02 -0.57 2.57
CA ASP A 144 6.52 0.82 2.56
C ASP A 144 6.74 1.33 1.13
N GLU A 145 5.91 0.82 0.21
CA GLU A 145 5.94 1.18 -1.22
C GLU A 145 7.35 1.17 -1.83
N VAL A 146 8.17 0.19 -1.43
CA VAL A 146 9.53 0.08 -1.97
C VAL A 146 9.58 -0.53 -3.38
N ILE A 147 8.44 -0.99 -3.88
CA ILE A 147 8.30 -1.61 -5.20
C ILE A 147 8.04 -0.51 -6.22
N PHE A 148 9.08 0.05 -6.78
CA PHE A 148 9.01 1.20 -7.67
C PHE A 148 8.23 2.38 -7.08
N GLY A 149 8.25 2.55 -5.77
CA GLY A 149 7.50 3.55 -5.03
C GLY A 149 7.82 4.99 -5.41
N GLY A 150 7.17 5.95 -4.76
CA GLY A 150 7.18 7.37 -5.11
C GLY A 150 8.52 7.95 -5.54
N ILE A 151 8.50 9.03 -6.31
CA ILE A 151 9.72 9.65 -6.88
C ILE A 151 10.69 10.06 -5.76
N GLY A 152 11.74 9.27 -5.58
CA GLY A 152 12.71 9.40 -4.50
C GLY A 152 12.37 8.56 -3.28
N SER A 153 11.13 8.53 -2.79
CA SER A 153 10.71 7.75 -1.61
C SER A 153 10.96 6.25 -1.80
N GLY A 154 10.52 5.66 -2.89
CA GLY A 154 10.77 4.25 -3.18
C GLY A 154 12.25 3.88 -3.22
N LEU A 155 13.12 4.77 -3.74
CA LEU A 155 14.56 4.52 -3.75
C LEU A 155 15.15 4.58 -2.33
N PHE A 156 14.83 5.60 -1.54
CA PHE A 156 15.40 5.66 -0.19
C PHE A 156 14.78 4.61 0.74
N GLY A 157 13.51 4.23 0.57
CA GLY A 157 12.87 3.14 1.28
C GLY A 157 13.59 1.81 1.04
N ILE A 158 13.79 1.42 -0.23
CA ILE A 158 14.53 0.18 -0.53
C ILE A 158 15.97 0.23 -0.02
N LEU A 159 16.62 1.40 0.01
CA LEU A 159 17.95 1.55 0.59
C LEU A 159 17.96 1.32 2.11
N VAL A 160 16.91 1.71 2.83
CA VAL A 160 16.74 1.38 4.26
C VAL A 160 16.64 -0.14 4.45
N PHE A 161 15.82 -0.82 3.63
CA PHE A 161 15.72 -2.28 3.69
C PHE A 161 17.03 -2.99 3.32
N ILE A 162 17.77 -2.49 2.32
CA ILE A 162 19.11 -2.99 1.99
C ILE A 162 20.05 -2.82 3.18
N PHE A 163 20.00 -1.65 3.83
CA PHE A 163 20.81 -1.37 5.01
C PHE A 163 20.49 -2.33 6.15
N CYS A 164 19.22 -2.57 6.44
CA CYS A 164 18.78 -3.58 7.40
C CYS A 164 19.21 -5.00 7.00
N SER A 165 19.10 -5.34 5.71
CA SER A 165 19.50 -6.65 5.18
C SER A 165 20.98 -6.91 5.37
N VAL A 166 21.83 -5.94 5.06
CA VAL A 166 23.28 -6.04 5.24
C VAL A 166 23.64 -6.13 6.73
N PHE A 167 22.93 -5.37 7.57
CA PHE A 167 23.12 -5.43 9.03
C PHE A 167 22.76 -6.81 9.58
N LEU A 168 21.58 -7.34 9.25
CA LEU A 168 21.14 -8.66 9.69
C LEU A 168 22.06 -9.76 9.18
N ALA A 169 22.43 -9.75 7.90
CA ALA A 169 23.36 -10.72 7.34
C ALA A 169 24.74 -10.67 8.03
N GLY A 170 25.25 -9.46 8.29
CA GLY A 170 26.50 -9.28 9.01
C GLY A 170 26.47 -9.90 10.41
N LEU A 171 25.39 -9.66 11.16
CA LEU A 171 25.22 -10.24 12.50
C LEU A 171 25.09 -11.76 12.46
N MET A 172 24.35 -12.32 11.51
CA MET A 172 24.15 -13.77 11.38
C MET A 172 25.46 -14.51 11.07
N ILE A 173 26.36 -13.89 10.31
CA ILE A 173 27.64 -14.47 9.92
C ILE A 173 28.73 -14.18 10.97
N GLY A 174 28.44 -13.34 11.97
CA GLY A 174 29.41 -12.92 12.98
C GLY A 174 30.45 -11.93 12.44
N ARG A 175 30.11 -11.16 11.41
CA ARG A 175 30.99 -10.16 10.79
C ARG A 175 30.50 -8.75 11.07
N THR A 176 31.40 -7.78 11.03
CA THR A 176 31.02 -6.36 11.13
C THR A 176 30.22 -5.95 9.87
N PRO A 177 28.96 -5.54 10.01
CA PRO A 177 28.17 -5.13 8.85
C PRO A 177 28.74 -3.86 8.23
N GLU A 178 28.93 -3.89 6.92
CA GLU A 178 29.45 -2.78 6.13
C GLU A 178 28.62 -2.61 4.86
N TYR A 179 28.24 -1.38 4.55
CA TYR A 179 27.55 -1.02 3.32
C TYR A 179 28.31 0.07 2.58
N LEU A 180 28.66 -0.18 1.31
CA LEU A 180 29.45 0.71 0.46
C LEU A 180 30.77 1.19 1.13
N GLY A 181 31.46 0.27 1.82
CA GLY A 181 32.69 0.59 2.52
C GLY A 181 32.51 1.42 3.79
N LYS A 182 31.29 1.58 4.28
CA LYS A 182 30.99 2.29 5.54
C LYS A 182 30.45 1.32 6.57
N LYS A 183 31.05 1.34 7.75
CA LYS A 183 30.62 0.50 8.88
C LYS A 183 29.24 0.90 9.35
N VAL A 184 28.35 -0.09 9.50
CA VAL A 184 27.02 0.10 10.07
C VAL A 184 27.11 0.06 11.58
N GLU A 185 26.69 1.12 12.25
CA GLU A 185 26.73 1.28 13.70
C GLU A 185 25.32 1.33 14.30
N ALA A 186 25.21 1.17 15.62
CA ALA A 186 23.93 1.16 16.32
C ALA A 186 23.06 2.40 16.06
N LEU A 187 23.69 3.57 15.88
CA LEU A 187 22.97 4.81 15.57
C LEU A 187 22.31 4.79 14.19
N ASP A 188 23.00 4.20 13.19
CA ASP A 188 22.49 4.09 11.83
C ASP A 188 21.29 3.14 11.80
N VAL A 189 21.39 2.03 12.50
CA VAL A 189 20.29 1.06 12.63
C VAL A 189 19.08 1.70 13.35
N LYS A 190 19.34 2.54 14.37
CA LYS A 190 18.27 3.27 15.06
C LYS A 190 17.51 4.18 14.08
N TYR A 191 18.19 4.89 13.19
CA TYR A 191 17.52 5.72 12.19
C TYR A 191 16.74 4.89 11.18
N ALA A 192 17.31 3.77 10.71
CA ALA A 192 16.60 2.85 9.83
C ALA A 192 15.33 2.28 10.48
N LEU A 193 15.40 1.87 11.75
CA LEU A 193 14.23 1.38 12.49
C LEU A 193 13.19 2.48 12.75
N LEU A 194 13.62 3.72 13.02
CA LEU A 194 12.69 4.84 13.17
C LEU A 194 11.94 5.12 11.87
N TYR A 195 12.59 4.98 10.72
CA TYR A 195 11.94 5.10 9.41
C TYR A 195 10.83 4.04 9.26
N LEU A 196 11.15 2.76 9.46
CA LEU A 196 10.17 1.66 9.33
C LEU A 196 9.02 1.76 10.34
N LEU A 197 9.25 2.38 11.50
CA LEU A 197 8.23 2.51 12.55
C LEU A 197 7.14 3.54 12.20
N VAL A 198 7.43 4.49 11.32
CA VAL A 198 6.46 5.52 10.92
C VAL A 198 5.23 4.89 10.28
N MET A 199 5.45 3.99 9.31
CA MET A 199 4.36 3.26 8.64
C MET A 199 3.54 2.43 9.63
N CYS A 200 4.19 1.79 10.62
CA CYS A 200 3.50 1.04 11.66
C CYS A 200 2.59 1.93 12.51
N ILE A 201 3.10 3.07 12.99
CA ILE A 201 2.37 3.98 13.88
C ILE A 201 1.19 4.61 13.14
N GLY A 202 1.42 5.08 11.92
CA GLY A 202 0.37 5.70 11.11
C GLY A 202 -0.73 4.70 10.75
N SER A 203 -0.39 3.63 10.05
CA SER A 203 -1.35 2.65 9.58
C SER A 203 -2.07 1.93 10.72
N LEU A 204 -1.35 1.23 11.59
CA LEU A 204 -1.95 0.44 12.66
C LEU A 204 -2.54 1.29 13.79
N GLY A 205 -1.88 2.39 14.16
CA GLY A 205 -2.32 3.25 15.26
C GLY A 205 -3.63 3.95 14.97
N PHE A 206 -3.77 4.58 13.80
CA PHE A 206 -5.03 5.23 13.41
C PHE A 206 -6.12 4.23 13.09
N THR A 207 -5.81 3.08 12.49
CA THR A 207 -6.76 1.99 12.30
C THR A 207 -7.33 1.52 13.63
N ALA A 208 -6.48 1.23 14.62
CA ALA A 208 -6.91 0.80 15.93
C ALA A 208 -7.78 1.87 16.62
N TRP A 209 -7.40 3.15 16.52
CA TRP A 209 -8.20 4.24 17.07
C TRP A 209 -9.56 4.36 16.39
N ALA A 210 -9.62 4.26 15.07
CA ALA A 210 -10.89 4.29 14.33
C ALA A 210 -11.80 3.11 14.68
N CYS A 211 -11.26 1.90 14.80
CA CYS A 211 -12.04 0.70 15.10
C CYS A 211 -12.70 0.72 16.50
N VAL A 212 -12.10 1.40 17.48
CA VAL A 212 -12.64 1.46 18.86
C VAL A 212 -13.53 2.67 19.10
N THR A 213 -13.68 3.54 18.11
CA THR A 213 -14.48 4.78 18.24
C THR A 213 -15.69 4.74 17.32
N GLY A 214 -16.83 5.28 17.81
CA GLY A 214 -18.07 5.30 17.03
C GLY A 214 -17.93 6.04 15.70
N TRP A 215 -17.18 7.13 15.64
CA TRP A 215 -16.96 7.87 14.39
C TRP A 215 -16.17 7.08 13.33
N GLY A 216 -15.33 6.14 13.75
CA GLY A 216 -14.56 5.30 12.82
C GLY A 216 -15.36 4.06 12.44
N ALA A 217 -15.81 3.27 13.41
CA ALA A 217 -16.48 2.00 13.18
C ALA A 217 -17.83 2.12 12.44
N LEU A 218 -18.52 3.26 12.56
CA LEU A 218 -19.81 3.48 11.91
C LEU A 218 -19.70 4.13 10.51
N ASN A 219 -18.52 4.49 10.08
CA ASN A 219 -18.28 5.13 8.77
C ASN A 219 -17.81 4.13 7.70
N THR A 220 -17.95 2.84 7.92
CA THR A 220 -17.66 1.80 6.93
C THR A 220 -18.88 1.55 6.06
N GLY A 221 -18.67 1.29 4.78
CA GLY A 221 -19.71 0.88 3.84
C GLY A 221 -20.17 -0.56 4.09
N ASN A 222 -19.26 -1.38 4.59
CA ASN A 222 -19.50 -2.80 4.86
C ASN A 222 -19.24 -3.15 6.33
N SER A 223 -19.77 -4.27 6.76
CA SER A 223 -19.57 -4.80 8.11
C SER A 223 -18.53 -5.93 8.14
N GLY A 224 -18.06 -6.27 9.34
CA GLY A 224 -17.18 -7.41 9.54
C GLY A 224 -15.76 -7.22 8.98
N PRO A 225 -15.12 -8.28 8.47
CA PRO A 225 -13.74 -8.22 7.98
C PRO A 225 -13.53 -7.25 6.82
N HIS A 226 -14.54 -7.08 5.95
CA HIS A 226 -14.46 -6.13 4.84
C HIS A 226 -14.43 -4.69 5.35
N GLY A 227 -15.33 -4.31 6.27
CA GLY A 227 -15.32 -2.98 6.88
C GLY A 227 -14.02 -2.69 7.66
N PHE A 228 -13.42 -3.71 8.28
CA PHE A 228 -12.09 -3.55 8.85
C PHE A 228 -11.05 -3.28 7.77
N SER A 229 -11.12 -3.97 6.62
CA SER A 229 -10.23 -3.73 5.47
C SER A 229 -10.37 -2.32 4.93
N GLU A 230 -11.59 -1.76 4.86
CA GLU A 230 -11.84 -0.37 4.44
C GLU A 230 -11.11 0.63 5.36
N ILE A 231 -11.24 0.48 6.68
CA ILE A 231 -10.55 1.33 7.66
C ILE A 231 -9.03 1.19 7.51
N PHE A 232 -8.56 -0.06 7.49
CA PHE A 232 -7.13 -0.36 7.43
C PHE A 232 -6.49 0.15 6.15
N TYR A 233 -7.18 0.00 5.02
CA TYR A 233 -6.71 0.53 3.74
C TYR A 233 -6.61 2.05 3.75
N ALA A 234 -7.63 2.76 4.26
CA ALA A 234 -7.63 4.21 4.29
C ALA A 234 -6.43 4.78 5.05
N TYR A 235 -6.12 4.24 6.24
CA TYR A 235 -4.98 4.70 7.02
C TYR A 235 -3.64 4.19 6.52
N SER A 236 -3.61 3.05 5.86
CA SER A 236 -2.40 2.57 5.18
C SER A 236 -2.05 3.45 3.99
N SER A 237 -3.01 3.72 3.11
CA SER A 237 -2.85 4.64 1.98
C SER A 237 -2.50 6.06 2.43
N GLY A 238 -3.15 6.54 3.50
CA GLY A 238 -2.84 7.85 4.09
C GLY A 238 -1.42 7.95 4.62
N THR A 239 -0.95 6.94 5.38
CA THR A 239 0.41 6.93 5.94
C THR A 239 1.46 6.80 4.84
N ALA A 240 1.27 5.88 3.92
CA ALA A 240 2.14 5.72 2.76
C ALA A 240 2.15 6.95 1.84
N ASN A 241 1.16 7.85 2.00
CA ASN A 241 0.92 8.97 1.08
C ASN A 241 0.66 8.50 -0.36
N ASN A 242 0.08 7.33 -0.50
CA ASN A 242 -0.29 6.74 -1.76
C ASN A 242 -1.42 7.52 -2.43
N GLY A 243 -2.54 7.67 -1.72
CA GLY A 243 -3.71 8.41 -2.21
C GLY A 243 -4.80 7.53 -2.82
N THR A 244 -4.55 6.25 -3.12
CA THR A 244 -5.61 5.34 -3.56
C THR A 244 -6.67 5.19 -2.48
N ALA A 245 -7.94 5.24 -2.88
CA ALA A 245 -9.06 4.91 -2.03
C ALA A 245 -9.49 3.46 -2.27
N PHE A 246 -9.67 2.71 -1.17
CA PHE A 246 -10.31 1.40 -1.29
C PHE A 246 -11.76 1.59 -1.74
N GLY A 247 -12.44 2.53 -1.12
CA GLY A 247 -13.87 2.75 -1.19
C GLY A 247 -14.52 2.39 0.13
N GLY A 248 -15.79 2.64 0.30
CA GLY A 248 -16.54 2.25 1.49
C GLY A 248 -16.25 3.06 2.75
N TYR A 249 -15.01 3.33 3.11
CA TYR A 249 -14.70 4.09 4.31
C TYR A 249 -14.82 5.60 4.14
N GLY A 250 -15.38 6.26 5.15
CA GLY A 250 -15.73 7.69 5.10
C GLY A 250 -17.11 7.93 4.50
N TYR A 251 -17.83 6.88 4.15
CA TYR A 251 -19.23 6.94 3.77
C TYR A 251 -20.09 7.12 5.03
N THR A 252 -20.53 8.34 5.26
CA THR A 252 -21.48 8.61 6.33
C THR A 252 -22.88 8.56 5.75
N PRO A 253 -23.68 7.55 6.07
CA PRO A 253 -25.06 7.47 5.57
C PRO A 253 -25.84 8.73 6.00
N THR A 254 -26.67 9.23 5.12
CA THR A 254 -27.53 10.37 5.40
C THR A 254 -28.99 9.91 5.47
N ILE A 255 -29.69 10.40 6.49
CA ILE A 255 -31.13 10.17 6.67
C ILE A 255 -31.83 11.50 6.53
N THR A 256 -32.92 11.53 5.73
CA THR A 256 -33.80 12.70 5.68
C THR A 256 -34.87 12.53 6.76
N GLN A 257 -34.79 13.37 7.78
CA GLN A 257 -35.77 13.43 8.87
C GLN A 257 -36.75 14.56 8.61
N THR A 258 -38.05 14.28 8.68
CA THR A 258 -39.09 15.31 8.64
C THR A 258 -39.33 15.81 10.06
N LEU A 259 -39.07 17.10 10.25
CA LEU A 259 -39.30 17.78 11.52
C LEU A 259 -40.83 17.99 11.76
N PRO A 260 -41.25 18.23 13.02
CA PRO A 260 -42.65 18.48 13.37
C PRO A 260 -43.30 19.69 12.66
N ASP A 261 -42.47 20.62 12.17
CA ASP A 261 -42.89 21.79 11.40
C ASP A 261 -43.10 21.50 9.90
N GLY A 262 -42.91 20.23 9.46
CA GLY A 262 -43.03 19.82 8.07
C GLY A 262 -41.82 20.09 7.20
N THR A 263 -40.71 20.65 7.77
CA THR A 263 -39.46 20.81 7.05
C THR A 263 -38.65 19.49 7.08
N SER A 264 -37.86 19.27 6.03
CA SER A 264 -36.99 18.11 5.95
C SER A 264 -35.55 18.51 6.25
N GLN A 265 -34.93 17.83 7.21
CA GLN A 265 -33.52 17.99 7.53
C GLN A 265 -32.75 16.70 7.19
N THR A 266 -31.63 16.83 6.50
CA THR A 266 -30.73 15.73 6.25
C THR A 266 -29.70 15.68 7.39
N VAL A 267 -29.72 14.58 8.15
CA VAL A 267 -28.76 14.31 9.22
C VAL A 267 -27.85 13.14 8.82
N TYR A 268 -26.61 13.16 9.27
CA TYR A 268 -25.72 12.04 9.13
C TYR A 268 -26.04 10.98 10.19
N GLY A 269 -26.44 9.80 9.78
CA GLY A 269 -26.82 8.75 10.71
C GLY A 269 -27.39 7.52 10.01
N TYR A 270 -27.73 6.53 10.80
CA TYR A 270 -28.37 5.29 10.35
C TYR A 270 -29.53 4.94 11.28
N HIS A 271 -30.44 4.08 10.82
CA HIS A 271 -31.47 3.50 11.67
C HIS A 271 -30.93 2.28 12.38
N ASP A 272 -31.06 2.22 13.70
CA ASP A 272 -30.76 1.01 14.47
C ASP A 272 -31.81 -0.09 14.20
N ALA A 273 -31.57 -1.30 14.75
CA ALA A 273 -32.49 -2.42 14.61
C ALA A 273 -33.89 -2.14 15.21
N SER A 274 -34.04 -1.12 16.02
CA SER A 274 -35.29 -0.66 16.63
C SER A 274 -35.96 0.46 15.85
N GLY A 275 -35.34 0.92 14.73
CA GLY A 275 -35.83 2.00 13.89
C GLY A 275 -35.50 3.40 14.40
N ASN A 276 -34.73 3.54 15.47
CA ASN A 276 -34.30 4.84 15.97
C ASN A 276 -33.16 5.39 15.11
N ILE A 277 -33.15 6.73 14.90
CA ILE A 277 -32.07 7.39 14.23
C ILE A 277 -30.88 7.50 15.19
N VAL A 278 -29.79 6.84 14.85
CA VAL A 278 -28.50 7.04 15.49
C VAL A 278 -27.73 8.04 14.64
N GLU A 279 -27.57 9.27 15.15
CA GLU A 279 -26.79 10.29 14.46
C GLU A 279 -25.33 9.84 14.37
N GLY A 280 -24.84 9.69 13.15
CA GLY A 280 -23.44 9.40 12.90
C GLY A 280 -22.58 10.63 13.17
N LEU A 281 -21.38 10.41 13.67
CA LEU A 281 -20.40 11.48 13.78
C LEU A 281 -20.01 11.93 12.35
N SER A 282 -20.02 13.24 12.13
CA SER A 282 -19.64 13.87 10.88
C SER A 282 -18.31 13.30 10.33
N PRO A 283 -18.14 13.18 9.00
CA PRO A 283 -16.89 12.77 8.35
C PRO A 283 -15.69 13.66 8.71
N LYS A 284 -15.92 14.75 9.45
CA LYS A 284 -14.86 15.66 9.92
C LYS A 284 -13.75 14.95 10.70
N MET A 285 -14.10 13.99 11.58
CA MET A 285 -13.08 13.28 12.36
C MET A 285 -12.23 12.37 11.48
N PHE A 286 -12.83 11.71 10.50
CA PHE A 286 -12.08 10.97 9.49
C PHE A 286 -11.09 11.88 8.74
N ASN A 287 -11.57 13.01 8.23
CA ASN A 287 -10.73 13.96 7.48
C ASN A 287 -9.57 14.51 8.35
N ILE A 288 -9.83 14.81 9.64
CA ILE A 288 -8.81 15.29 10.57
C ILE A 288 -7.76 14.19 10.81
N THR A 289 -8.18 12.98 11.15
CA THR A 289 -7.27 11.87 11.42
C THR A 289 -6.47 11.47 10.20
N GLN A 290 -7.10 11.45 9.02
CA GLN A 290 -6.43 11.20 7.74
C GLN A 290 -5.38 12.27 7.43
N THR A 291 -5.67 13.54 7.70
CA THR A 291 -4.70 14.63 7.54
C THR A 291 -3.46 14.42 8.42
N PHE A 292 -3.65 14.08 9.70
CA PHE A 292 -2.51 13.78 10.59
C PHE A 292 -1.74 12.54 10.15
N CYS A 293 -2.44 11.50 9.71
CA CYS A 293 -1.85 10.28 9.17
C CYS A 293 -0.91 10.58 7.98
N MET A 294 -1.40 11.37 7.01
CA MET A 294 -0.61 11.81 5.85
C MET A 294 0.59 12.67 6.24
N LEU A 295 0.42 13.60 7.20
CA LEU A 295 1.53 14.44 7.68
C LEU A 295 2.61 13.61 8.37
N ILE A 296 2.21 12.63 9.18
CA ILE A 296 3.13 11.71 9.84
C ILE A 296 3.91 10.92 8.79
N GLY A 297 3.24 10.26 7.87
CA GLY A 297 3.89 9.50 6.81
C GLY A 297 4.86 10.34 5.99
N ARG A 298 4.43 11.52 5.52
CA ARG A 298 5.28 12.34 4.65
C ARG A 298 6.53 12.90 5.35
N TYR A 299 6.38 13.47 6.53
CA TYR A 299 7.46 14.22 7.17
C TYR A 299 8.31 13.37 8.12
N PHE A 300 7.70 12.42 8.84
CA PHE A 300 8.44 11.63 9.81
C PHE A 300 9.30 10.54 9.18
N GLU A 301 9.04 10.15 7.94
CA GLU A 301 9.93 9.27 7.16
C GLU A 301 11.18 10.02 6.65
N ILE A 302 11.01 11.25 6.20
CA ILE A 302 12.12 12.04 5.64
C ILE A 302 13.18 12.35 6.71
N VAL A 303 12.76 12.63 7.94
CA VAL A 303 13.70 13.02 9.02
C VAL A 303 14.70 11.92 9.36
N PRO A 304 14.30 10.66 9.64
CA PRO A 304 15.24 9.58 9.90
C PRO A 304 16.17 9.28 8.71
N ILE A 305 15.64 9.34 7.49
CA ILE A 305 16.47 9.03 6.30
C ILE A 305 17.53 10.10 6.07
N LEU A 306 17.20 11.38 6.27
CA LEU A 306 18.19 12.46 6.20
C LEU A 306 19.21 12.35 7.34
N ALA A 307 18.78 11.96 8.55
CA ALA A 307 19.69 11.72 9.67
C ALA A 307 20.64 10.54 9.38
N LEU A 308 20.13 9.46 8.81
CA LEU A 308 20.92 8.31 8.38
C LEU A 308 21.94 8.71 7.31
N ALA A 309 21.51 9.44 6.29
CA ALA A 309 22.40 9.93 5.24
C ALA A 309 23.50 10.85 5.80
N GLY A 310 23.14 11.76 6.72
CA GLY A 310 24.09 12.64 7.41
C GLY A 310 25.08 11.87 8.30
N ALA A 311 24.64 10.84 9.01
CA ALA A 311 25.51 9.96 9.79
C ALA A 311 26.49 9.20 8.89
N LEU A 312 26.00 8.63 7.78
CA LEU A 312 26.85 7.93 6.82
C LEU A 312 27.82 8.88 6.10
N ALA A 313 27.44 10.12 5.82
CA ALA A 313 28.31 11.08 5.17
C ALA A 313 29.57 11.42 6.00
N LYS A 314 29.46 11.42 7.31
CA LYS A 314 30.59 11.67 8.25
C LYS A 314 31.57 10.52 8.33
N LYS A 315 31.22 9.32 7.92
CA LYS A 315 32.05 8.11 8.03
C LYS A 315 33.09 8.07 6.91
N LYS A 316 34.32 7.73 7.28
CA LYS A 316 35.39 7.47 6.31
C LYS A 316 35.16 6.10 5.65
N PRO A 317 35.36 6.00 4.33
CA PRO A 317 35.31 4.69 3.66
C PRO A 317 36.40 3.77 4.20
N ALA A 318 36.02 2.55 4.56
CA ALA A 318 36.95 1.47 4.85
C ALA A 318 37.28 0.69 3.56
N PRO A 319 38.47 0.13 3.41
CA PRO A 319 38.76 -0.73 2.29
C PRO A 319 37.86 -1.98 2.33
N ILE A 320 37.36 -2.39 1.18
CA ILE A 320 36.51 -3.59 1.05
C ILE A 320 37.34 -4.82 1.50
N ASN A 321 36.87 -5.50 2.53
CA ASN A 321 37.50 -6.69 3.08
C ASN A 321 36.75 -7.95 2.63
N ILE A 322 37.40 -9.12 2.75
CA ILE A 322 36.76 -10.45 2.52
C ILE A 322 35.50 -10.62 3.40
N GLY A 323 35.38 -9.80 4.45
CA GLY A 323 34.25 -9.75 5.36
C GLY A 323 33.05 -8.89 4.92
N SER A 324 33.21 -8.08 3.89
CA SER A 324 32.10 -7.23 3.40
C SER A 324 31.04 -8.10 2.70
N PHE A 325 29.77 -7.85 3.02
CA PHE A 325 28.67 -8.56 2.37
C PHE A 325 28.58 -8.15 0.88
N PRO A 326 28.48 -9.12 -0.05
CA PRO A 326 28.38 -8.80 -1.47
C PRO A 326 27.04 -8.12 -1.76
N VAL A 327 27.09 -6.91 -2.32
CA VAL A 327 25.90 -6.11 -2.70
C VAL A 327 25.46 -6.37 -4.16
N VAL A 328 25.96 -7.43 -4.78
CA VAL A 328 25.68 -7.82 -6.16
C VAL A 328 25.48 -9.33 -6.23
N GLY A 329 24.54 -9.75 -7.06
CA GLY A 329 24.28 -11.17 -7.32
C GLY A 329 22.98 -11.70 -6.72
N PRO A 330 22.61 -12.95 -7.03
CA PRO A 330 21.30 -13.50 -6.65
C PRO A 330 21.11 -13.62 -5.14
N THR A 331 22.17 -13.91 -4.38
CA THR A 331 22.09 -13.97 -2.91
C THR A 331 21.69 -12.63 -2.31
N PHE A 332 22.21 -11.51 -2.84
CA PHE A 332 21.81 -10.17 -2.42
C PHE A 332 20.33 -9.92 -2.72
N VAL A 333 19.90 -10.22 -3.95
CA VAL A 333 18.50 -10.03 -4.38
C VAL A 333 17.54 -10.81 -3.49
N LEU A 334 17.79 -12.11 -3.28
CA LEU A 334 16.94 -12.95 -2.45
C LEU A 334 16.95 -12.52 -0.98
N LEU A 335 18.10 -12.09 -0.45
CA LEU A 335 18.18 -11.61 0.93
C LEU A 335 17.34 -10.33 1.12
N VAL A 336 17.45 -9.36 0.21
CA VAL A 336 16.69 -8.12 0.33
C VAL A 336 15.20 -8.38 0.23
N ILE A 337 14.75 -9.17 -0.75
CA ILE A 337 13.33 -9.58 -0.87
C ILE A 337 12.88 -10.27 0.42
N GLY A 338 13.65 -11.21 0.93
CA GLY A 338 13.32 -11.93 2.16
C GLY A 338 13.17 -11.00 3.36
N VAL A 339 14.06 -10.02 3.51
CA VAL A 339 13.99 -9.05 4.63
C VAL A 339 12.78 -8.14 4.47
N VAL A 340 12.50 -7.61 3.28
CA VAL A 340 11.31 -6.78 3.03
C VAL A 340 10.04 -7.55 3.41
N VAL A 341 9.87 -8.76 2.88
CA VAL A 341 8.70 -9.60 3.14
C VAL A 341 8.57 -9.99 4.62
N ILE A 342 9.67 -10.38 5.27
CA ILE A 342 9.64 -10.79 6.69
C ILE A 342 9.30 -9.60 7.59
N VAL A 343 9.91 -8.44 7.38
CA VAL A 343 9.65 -7.23 8.18
C VAL A 343 8.20 -6.80 8.01
N GLY A 344 7.70 -6.74 6.77
CA GLY A 344 6.31 -6.41 6.49
C GLY A 344 5.33 -7.42 7.08
N ALA A 345 5.61 -8.74 6.91
CA ALA A 345 4.76 -9.79 7.47
C ALA A 345 4.71 -9.74 9.01
N LEU A 346 5.86 -9.62 9.67
CA LEU A 346 5.89 -9.54 11.14
C LEU A 346 5.11 -8.33 11.68
N THR A 347 5.11 -7.24 10.92
CA THR A 347 4.45 -5.99 11.33
C THR A 347 2.96 -5.99 11.05
N PHE A 348 2.55 -6.37 9.85
CA PHE A 348 1.20 -6.12 9.34
C PHE A 348 0.34 -7.38 9.18
N LEU A 349 0.92 -8.59 9.22
CA LEU A 349 0.17 -9.84 9.04
C LEU A 349 -1.03 -9.97 9.99
N PRO A 350 -0.98 -9.55 11.27
CA PRO A 350 -2.17 -9.62 12.12
C PRO A 350 -3.35 -8.81 11.57
N GLY A 351 -3.10 -7.59 11.09
CA GLY A 351 -4.14 -6.76 10.44
C GLY A 351 -4.63 -7.36 9.13
N LEU A 352 -3.72 -7.79 8.29
CA LEU A 352 -4.05 -8.46 7.02
C LEU A 352 -4.83 -9.77 7.23
N ALA A 353 -4.57 -10.48 8.32
CA ALA A 353 -5.29 -11.69 8.67
C ALA A 353 -6.72 -11.42 9.15
N MET A 354 -6.95 -10.32 9.89
CA MET A 354 -8.27 -9.93 10.40
C MET A 354 -9.18 -9.35 9.31
N GLY A 355 -8.63 -8.73 8.30
CA GLY A 355 -9.36 -8.18 7.16
C GLY A 355 -9.40 -9.15 5.97
N PRO A 356 -8.59 -8.90 4.95
CA PRO A 356 -8.76 -9.55 3.65
C PRO A 356 -8.52 -11.07 3.67
N LEU A 357 -7.64 -11.62 4.53
CA LEU A 357 -7.44 -13.06 4.59
C LEU A 357 -8.66 -13.76 5.21
N LEU A 358 -9.19 -13.24 6.31
CA LEU A 358 -10.41 -13.78 6.92
C LEU A 358 -11.57 -13.71 5.94
N GLU A 359 -11.72 -12.59 5.26
CA GLU A 359 -12.75 -12.40 4.24
C GLU A 359 -12.60 -13.41 3.08
N HIS A 360 -11.37 -13.67 2.61
CA HIS A 360 -11.12 -14.68 1.59
C HIS A 360 -11.59 -16.07 2.03
N PHE A 361 -11.34 -16.48 3.27
CA PHE A 361 -11.80 -17.75 3.79
C PHE A 361 -13.34 -17.79 3.96
N ILE A 362 -13.96 -16.66 4.32
CA ILE A 362 -15.43 -16.55 4.38
C ILE A 362 -16.03 -16.64 2.97
N MET A 363 -15.42 -16.02 1.97
CA MET A 363 -15.88 -16.06 0.59
C MET A 363 -15.79 -17.47 -0.01
N THR A 364 -14.67 -18.17 0.23
CA THR A 364 -14.39 -19.50 -0.35
C THR A 364 -14.93 -20.64 0.48
N GLY A 365 -15.04 -20.49 1.79
CA GLY A 365 -15.55 -21.48 2.72
C GLY A 365 -17.06 -21.34 2.90
N SER A 366 -17.81 -22.30 2.41
CA SER A 366 -19.28 -22.29 2.47
C SER A 366 -19.91 -22.39 3.88
N LYS A 367 -19.13 -22.43 4.94
CA LYS A 367 -19.63 -22.53 6.32
C LYS A 367 -18.67 -21.81 7.26
N VAL A 368 -18.84 -20.55 7.46
CA VAL A 368 -18.24 -19.87 8.59
C VAL A 368 -19.27 -19.68 9.67
N LEU A 369 -18.91 -20.23 10.75
CA LEU A 369 -19.19 -19.90 12.13
C LEU A 369 -19.68 -18.45 12.32
N TYR A 370 -20.97 -18.31 12.48
CA TYR A 370 -21.62 -17.25 13.23
C TYR A 370 -22.48 -17.90 14.30
#